data_b7f7b77b4e4d999a24f023905e577d71
#
_entry.id   b7f7b77b4e4d999a24f023905e577d71
#
_cell.length_a   1.000
_cell.length_b   1.000
_cell.length_c   1.000
_cell.angle_alpha   90.00
_cell.angle_beta   90.00
_cell.angle_gamma   90.00
#
_symmetry.space_group_name_H-M   'P 1'
#
loop_
_entity.id
_entity.type
_entity.pdbx_description
1 polymer ?
#
loop_
_entity_poly.entity_id
_entity_poly.type
_entity_poly.pdbx_seq_one_letter_code
_entity_poly.pdbx_strand_id
1 'polypeptide(L)'
;VRQRFTAWLTHDLHYPPSLMNNEVALDVNGTRRRCDTVVFDRDGSHFMIVEYKAPEVRITQDVFDQIARYNMVLHARYLVVSNGLQHFCCRMDYAAATYHFLPEIPDFAMIHLSQGQS
;
A
#
# COMPACT_ATOMS: atom_id res chain seq x y z
N VAL A 1 5.15 10.57 -10.33
CA VAL A 1 4.03 9.98 -9.58
C VAL A 1 4.42 9.73 -8.12
N ARG A 2 5.52 9.03 -7.91
CA ARG A 2 5.93 8.63 -6.55
C ARG A 2 6.12 9.83 -5.62
N GLN A 3 6.88 10.84 -6.04
CA GLN A 3 7.19 11.99 -5.17
C GLN A 3 5.94 12.74 -4.72
N ARG A 4 5.03 12.99 -5.61
CA ARG A 4 3.78 13.67 -5.28
C ARG A 4 2.90 12.82 -4.38
N PHE A 5 2.84 11.52 -4.66
CA PHE A 5 2.01 10.61 -3.89
C PHE A 5 2.53 10.47 -2.45
N THR A 6 3.84 10.26 -2.29
CA THR A 6 4.43 10.14 -0.94
C THR A 6 4.32 11.44 -0.16
N ALA A 7 4.48 12.60 -0.82
CA ALA A 7 4.28 13.89 -0.17
C ALA A 7 2.84 14.05 0.32
N TRP A 8 1.86 13.65 -0.48
CA TRP A 8 0.46 13.69 -0.11
C TRP A 8 0.15 12.77 1.08
N LEU A 9 0.68 11.54 1.08
CA LEU A 9 0.53 10.63 2.21
C LEU A 9 1.06 11.26 3.49
N THR A 10 2.23 11.90 3.43
CA THR A 10 2.87 12.50 4.58
C THR A 10 2.10 13.72 5.09
N HIS A 11 1.75 14.65 4.20
CA HIS A 11 1.18 15.93 4.60
C HIS A 11 -0.31 15.86 4.89
N ASP A 12 -1.07 15.10 4.09
CA ASP A 12 -2.53 15.09 4.21
C ASP A 12 -3.06 13.89 4.98
N LEU A 13 -2.38 12.74 4.91
CA LEU A 13 -2.84 11.51 5.54
C LEU A 13 -1.97 11.05 6.71
N HIS A 14 -1.02 11.89 7.12
CA HIS A 14 -0.21 11.74 8.34
C HIS A 14 0.66 10.48 8.40
N TYR A 15 1.12 10.00 7.24
CA TYR A 15 2.04 8.88 7.19
C TYR A 15 3.44 9.35 7.58
N PRO A 16 4.06 8.74 8.62
CA PRO A 16 5.40 9.16 9.05
C PRO A 16 6.44 8.88 7.97
N PRO A 17 7.22 9.88 7.55
CA PRO A 17 8.28 9.65 6.56
C PRO A 17 9.30 8.60 7.00
N SER A 18 9.56 8.48 8.30
CA SER A 18 10.51 7.50 8.83
C SER A 18 10.07 6.05 8.64
N LEU A 19 8.78 5.80 8.41
CA LEU A 19 8.23 4.46 8.17
C LEU A 19 8.06 4.15 6.68
N MET A 20 8.36 5.12 5.82
CA MET A 20 8.14 5.02 4.39
C MET A 20 9.48 4.77 3.68
N ASN A 21 9.53 3.71 2.86
CA ASN A 21 10.73 3.34 2.11
C ASN A 21 10.37 3.12 0.64
N ASN A 22 11.21 3.64 -0.25
CA ASN A 22 11.00 3.52 -1.69
C ASN A 22 11.97 2.50 -2.28
N GLU A 23 11.52 1.82 -3.33
CA GLU A 23 12.32 0.85 -4.07
C GLU A 23 12.89 -0.24 -3.15
N VAL A 24 11.99 -0.85 -2.39
CA VAL A 24 12.36 -1.85 -1.39
C VAL A 24 12.34 -3.24 -2.01
N ALA A 25 13.37 -4.03 -1.74
CA ALA A 25 13.37 -5.46 -2.04
C ALA A 25 13.08 -6.24 -0.76
N LEU A 26 12.07 -7.10 -0.81
CA LEU A 26 11.66 -7.92 0.32
C LEU A 26 11.83 -9.40 -0.06
N ASP A 27 12.45 -10.17 0.83
CA ASP A 27 12.59 -11.61 0.66
C ASP A 27 11.49 -12.32 1.45
N VAL A 28 10.67 -13.10 0.75
CA VAL A 28 9.59 -13.87 1.36
C VAL A 28 9.69 -15.32 0.87
N ASN A 29 9.93 -16.23 1.80
CA ASN A 29 10.04 -17.66 1.51
C ASN A 29 11.00 -17.97 0.34
N GLY A 30 12.14 -17.28 0.30
CA GLY A 30 13.14 -17.45 -0.74
C GLY A 30 12.83 -16.73 -2.05
N THR A 31 11.71 -16.05 -2.14
CA THR A 31 11.36 -15.26 -3.32
C THR A 31 11.60 -13.78 -3.05
N ARG A 32 12.34 -13.14 -3.95
CA ARG A 32 12.63 -11.69 -3.83
C ARG A 32 11.54 -10.90 -4.53
N ARG A 33 10.92 -9.97 -3.80
CA ARG A 33 9.87 -9.09 -4.30
C ARG A 33 10.35 -7.63 -4.28
N ARG A 34 10.19 -6.92 -5.38
CA ARG A 34 10.47 -5.48 -5.43
C ARG A 34 9.16 -4.72 -5.27
N CYS A 35 9.20 -3.73 -4.39
CA CYS A 35 8.07 -2.86 -4.11
C CYS A 35 8.45 -1.42 -4.36
N ASP A 36 7.57 -0.65 -5.00
CA ASP A 36 7.87 0.76 -5.31
C ASP A 36 7.93 1.61 -4.05
N THR A 37 6.95 1.48 -3.18
CA THR A 37 6.93 2.11 -1.86
C THR A 37 6.34 1.14 -0.85
N VAL A 38 6.98 1.03 0.30
CA VAL A 38 6.47 0.25 1.43
C VAL A 38 6.38 1.17 2.63
N VAL A 39 5.21 1.17 3.28
CA VAL A 39 5.04 1.82 4.58
C VAL A 39 5.05 0.72 5.63
N PHE A 40 6.02 0.78 6.54
CA PHE A 40 6.11 -0.16 7.66
C PHE A 40 5.26 0.36 8.82
N ASP A 41 4.71 -0.55 9.59
CA ASP A 41 4.13 -0.19 10.87
C ASP A 41 5.24 -0.09 11.92
N ARG A 42 4.91 0.46 13.09
CA ARG A 42 5.88 0.67 14.17
C ARG A 42 6.43 -0.64 14.73
N ASP A 43 5.71 -1.73 14.56
CA ASP A 43 6.15 -3.07 14.97
C ASP A 43 7.00 -3.78 13.88
N GLY A 44 7.27 -3.10 12.77
CA GLY A 44 8.04 -3.67 11.65
C GLY A 44 7.23 -4.45 10.64
N SER A 45 5.93 -4.62 10.85
CA SER A 45 5.06 -5.26 9.86
C SER A 45 4.81 -4.35 8.66
N HIS A 46 4.36 -4.94 7.55
CA HIS A 46 4.04 -4.19 6.34
C HIS A 46 2.64 -3.60 6.48
N PHE A 47 2.58 -2.28 6.66
CA PHE A 47 1.31 -1.58 6.79
C PHE A 47 0.64 -1.38 5.43
N MET A 48 1.40 -0.89 4.45
CA MET A 48 0.89 -0.55 3.13
C MET A 48 1.96 -0.75 2.07
N ILE A 49 1.55 -1.29 0.94
CA ILE A 49 2.37 -1.34 -0.27
C ILE A 49 1.73 -0.45 -1.31
N VAL A 50 2.53 0.40 -1.94
CA VAL A 50 2.08 1.27 -3.03
C VAL A 50 2.79 0.85 -4.30
N GLU A 51 2.02 0.59 -5.35
CA GLU A 51 2.50 0.27 -6.69
C GLU A 51 2.17 1.43 -7.62
N TYR A 52 3.17 1.95 -8.34
CA TYR A 52 2.96 3.05 -9.27
C TYR A 52 2.94 2.54 -10.70
N LYS A 53 1.99 3.06 -11.46
CA LYS A 53 1.90 2.86 -12.92
C LYS A 53 2.12 4.19 -13.61
N ALA A 54 2.56 4.14 -14.87
CA ALA A 54 2.71 5.34 -15.68
C ALA A 54 1.36 6.03 -15.86
N PRO A 55 1.33 7.38 -16.02
CA PRO A 55 0.06 8.12 -16.10
C PRO A 55 -0.87 7.64 -17.21
N GLU A 56 -0.32 7.13 -18.31
CA GLU A 56 -1.10 6.63 -19.43
C GLU A 56 -1.65 5.22 -19.23
N VAL A 57 -1.24 4.52 -18.19
CA VAL A 57 -1.71 3.17 -17.91
C VAL A 57 -3.06 3.25 -17.19
N ARG A 58 -4.07 2.61 -17.78
CA ARG A 58 -5.39 2.52 -17.17
C ARG A 58 -5.38 1.40 -16.14
N ILE A 59 -5.76 1.73 -14.91
CA ILE A 59 -5.85 0.73 -13.83
C ILE A 59 -7.23 0.09 -13.88
N THR A 60 -7.30 -1.05 -14.58
CA THR A 60 -8.53 -1.83 -14.68
C THR A 60 -8.61 -2.83 -13.53
N GLN A 61 -9.77 -3.48 -13.39
CA GLN A 61 -9.95 -4.55 -12.40
C GLN A 61 -8.92 -5.66 -12.59
N ASP A 62 -8.64 -6.05 -13.83
CA ASP A 62 -7.68 -7.12 -14.12
C ASP A 62 -6.26 -6.72 -13.73
N VAL A 63 -5.87 -5.49 -14.02
CA VAL A 63 -4.55 -4.96 -13.61
C VAL A 63 -4.43 -4.98 -12.09
N PHE A 64 -5.46 -4.52 -11.40
CA PHE A 64 -5.45 -4.50 -9.94
C PHE A 64 -5.38 -5.92 -9.35
N ASP A 65 -6.14 -6.85 -9.91
CA ASP A 65 -6.13 -8.25 -9.46
C ASP A 65 -4.74 -8.88 -9.57
N GLN A 66 -4.04 -8.63 -10.68
CA GLN A 66 -2.68 -9.14 -10.86
C GLN A 66 -1.72 -8.59 -9.80
N ILE A 67 -1.80 -7.29 -9.54
CA ILE A 67 -0.95 -6.64 -8.55
C ILE A 67 -1.28 -7.17 -7.15
N ALA A 68 -2.55 -7.35 -6.84
CA ALA A 68 -2.98 -7.88 -5.55
C ALA A 68 -2.46 -9.30 -5.32
N ARG A 69 -2.55 -10.16 -6.33
CA ARG A 69 -2.01 -11.53 -6.24
C ARG A 69 -0.51 -11.54 -6.03
N TYR A 70 0.21 -10.70 -6.77
CA TYR A 70 1.66 -10.60 -6.66
C TYR A 70 2.08 -10.19 -5.25
N ASN A 71 1.33 -9.28 -4.64
CA ASN A 71 1.67 -8.71 -3.35
C ASN A 71 1.06 -9.46 -2.15
N MET A 72 0.22 -10.45 -2.39
CA MET A 72 -0.45 -11.17 -1.31
C MET A 72 0.53 -11.85 -0.34
N VAL A 73 1.64 -12.35 -0.85
CA VAL A 73 2.66 -13.04 -0.03
C VAL A 73 3.34 -12.11 0.98
N LEU A 74 3.28 -10.80 0.77
CA LEU A 74 3.93 -9.80 1.63
C LEU A 74 3.11 -9.50 2.88
N HIS A 75 1.87 -9.93 2.94
CA HIS A 75 0.96 -9.75 4.07
C HIS A 75 0.83 -8.29 4.53
N ALA A 76 0.91 -7.35 3.58
CA ALA A 76 0.62 -5.96 3.89
C ALA A 76 -0.87 -5.79 4.21
N ARG A 77 -1.17 -4.87 5.12
CA ARG A 77 -2.54 -4.61 5.53
C ARG A 77 -3.34 -3.92 4.42
N TYR A 78 -2.69 -3.00 3.70
CA TYR A 78 -3.30 -2.25 2.60
C TYR A 78 -2.46 -2.34 1.35
N LEU A 79 -3.13 -2.28 0.20
CA LEU A 79 -2.48 -2.17 -1.10
C LEU A 79 -3.07 -0.98 -1.83
N VAL A 80 -2.18 -0.13 -2.36
CA VAL A 80 -2.54 1.02 -3.17
C VAL A 80 -1.91 0.88 -4.54
N VAL A 81 -2.68 1.16 -5.59
CA VAL A 81 -2.17 1.26 -6.95
C VAL A 81 -2.52 2.64 -7.48
N SER A 82 -1.54 3.36 -7.99
CA SER A 82 -1.70 4.72 -8.47
C SER A 82 -1.00 4.94 -9.80
N ASN A 83 -1.64 5.66 -10.70
CA ASN A 83 -1.00 6.15 -11.93
C ASN A 83 -0.79 7.68 -11.90
N GLY A 84 -0.99 8.30 -10.74
CA GLY A 84 -0.87 9.76 -10.59
C GLY A 84 -2.18 10.50 -10.84
N LEU A 85 -3.08 9.94 -11.62
CA LEU A 85 -4.39 10.51 -11.94
C LEU A 85 -5.50 9.84 -11.15
N GLN A 86 -5.34 8.55 -10.89
CA GLN A 86 -6.29 7.73 -10.16
C GLN A 86 -5.54 6.92 -9.11
N HIS A 87 -6.15 6.78 -7.93
CA HIS A 87 -5.62 6.00 -6.84
C HIS A 87 -6.67 5.00 -6.38
N PHE A 88 -6.29 3.73 -6.27
CA PHE A 88 -7.16 2.70 -5.77
C PHE A 88 -6.52 2.07 -4.54
N CYS A 89 -7.29 1.93 -3.47
CA CYS A 89 -6.83 1.35 -2.22
C CYS A 89 -7.73 0.19 -1.84
N CYS A 90 -7.13 -0.89 -1.36
CA CYS A 90 -7.90 -2.00 -0.80
C CYS A 90 -7.29 -2.45 0.53
N ARG A 91 -8.14 -3.01 1.37
CA ARG A 91 -7.73 -3.74 2.57
C ARG A 91 -7.60 -5.21 2.19
N MET A 92 -6.44 -5.79 2.48
CA MET A 92 -6.20 -7.20 2.19
C MET A 92 -6.84 -8.08 3.25
N ASP A 93 -7.46 -9.16 2.82
CA ASP A 93 -8.11 -10.13 3.70
C ASP A 93 -7.47 -11.50 3.45
N TYR A 94 -6.52 -11.86 4.29
CA TYR A 94 -5.73 -13.08 4.09
C TYR A 94 -6.49 -14.34 4.49
N ALA A 95 -7.44 -14.24 5.41
CA ALA A 95 -8.27 -15.37 5.81
C ALA A 95 -9.16 -15.84 4.67
N ALA A 96 -9.71 -14.91 3.91
CA ALA A 96 -10.58 -15.19 2.76
C ALA A 96 -9.82 -15.24 1.43
N ALA A 97 -8.51 -14.95 1.44
CA ALA A 97 -7.66 -14.85 0.25
C ALA A 97 -8.23 -13.88 -0.80
N THR A 98 -8.71 -12.74 -0.35
CA THR A 98 -9.31 -11.71 -1.18
C THR A 98 -8.95 -10.32 -0.68
N TYR A 99 -9.56 -9.29 -1.27
CA TYR A 99 -9.38 -7.91 -0.85
C TYR A 99 -10.68 -7.13 -1.00
N HIS A 100 -10.77 -6.02 -0.25
CA HIS A 100 -11.95 -5.16 -0.25
C HIS A 100 -11.53 -3.73 -0.58
N PHE A 101 -12.11 -3.15 -1.63
CA PHE A 101 -11.83 -1.78 -2.00
C PHE A 101 -12.34 -0.82 -0.94
N LEU A 102 -11.54 0.22 -0.69
CA LEU A 102 -11.90 1.31 0.21
C LEU A 102 -12.20 2.55 -0.62
N PRO A 103 -13.17 3.38 -0.21
CA PRO A 103 -13.48 4.62 -0.94
C PRO A 103 -12.35 5.65 -0.84
N GLU A 104 -11.53 5.57 0.21
CA GLU A 104 -10.43 6.50 0.45
C GLU A 104 -9.23 5.75 1.02
N ILE A 105 -8.04 6.31 0.80
CA ILE A 105 -6.83 5.83 1.46
C ILE A 105 -6.93 6.20 2.94
N PRO A 106 -6.74 5.24 3.86
CA PRO A 106 -6.91 5.53 5.28
C PRO A 106 -5.87 6.51 5.81
N ASP A 107 -6.29 7.37 6.72
CA ASP A 107 -5.40 8.26 7.45
C ASP A 107 -4.62 7.45 8.50
N PHE A 108 -3.29 7.55 8.46
CA PHE A 108 -2.43 6.77 9.34
C PHE A 108 -2.68 7.09 10.82
N ALA A 109 -2.82 8.36 11.15
CA ALA A 109 -3.05 8.78 12.53
C ALA A 109 -4.40 8.28 13.05
N MET A 110 -5.45 8.33 12.23
CA MET A 110 -6.78 7.89 12.62
C MET A 110 -6.83 6.40 12.90
N ILE A 111 -6.19 5.58 12.08
CA ILE A 111 -6.15 4.13 12.29
C ILE A 111 -5.44 3.79 13.60
N HIS A 112 -4.28 4.41 13.84
CA HIS A 112 -3.50 4.13 15.04
C HIS A 112 -4.17 4.67 16.30
N LEU A 113 -4.88 5.78 16.20
CA LEU A 113 -5.65 6.29 17.31
C LEU A 113 -6.79 5.34 17.70
N SER A 114 -7.51 4.79 16.71
CA SER A 114 -8.58 3.82 16.95
C SER A 114 -8.04 2.55 17.60
N GLN A 115 -6.88 2.07 17.17
CA GLN A 115 -6.25 0.89 17.75
C GLN A 115 -5.81 1.15 19.19
N GLY A 116 -5.34 2.36 19.49
CA GLY A 116 -4.90 2.73 20.81
C GLY A 116 -6.04 2.81 21.84
N GLN A 117 -7.28 2.88 21.38
CA GLN A 117 -8.47 2.96 22.24
C GLN A 117 -9.09 1.61 22.55
N SER A 118 -8.63 0.58 21.90
CA SER A 118 -9.21 -0.77 22.07
C SER A 118 -8.67 -1.51 23.29
#